data_a15677244e96747a4987f6e24f62d631
#
_entry.id   a15677244e96747a4987f6e24f62d631
#
_cell.length_a   1.000
_cell.length_b   1.000
_cell.length_c   1.000
_cell.angle_alpha   90.00
_cell.angle_beta   90.00
_cell.angle_gamma   90.00
#
_symmetry.space_group_name_H-M   'P 1'
#
loop_
_entity.id
_entity.type
_entity.pdbx_description
1 polymer ?
#
loop_
_entity_poly.entity_id
_entity_poly.type
_entity_poly.pdbx_seq_one_letter_code
_entity_poly.pdbx_strand_id
1 'polypeptide(L)'
;MGTQVSDVVAITISRETAKITRTGFGTPLLLGEDYKVYGRVTSYSTLAEMVTGGYATTDELYKMAAKLLAQEYSPPSFKVGRKYADVNSKCTLAFTGTPSAGTWTLDVSIAGATAVTSGSITYAANDDAGTIKSVLEAMDGITAVTVTGLYSTGYTIEFTGADAAADFRISGPVITSLTGVTACVATMTQYGSAVETWTEAIANCRIADDDWYCLLTVTRTKADILLCAAAIELLTKFYLACTGDAVVITSADDDIVSELQDLSYDRTAIIYSSDYANYPDACWAGLQLPKTPGSTTWKFKNLAGITADDLTTAEVGYVLGKDGNYYESIAGLSVISSEGVVVSGEYIDVIRGADELQVALAEDIYTLLVNAEKIPFTTAGIGVIENAIRYRVQKKIDDGFIAANTLVVTVPDIDDVDADEKAVRWLNGVTFSATLSGAIHKVTITGKLQV
;
A
#
# COMPACT_ATOMS: atom_id res chain seq x y z
N MET A 1 -7.86 16.87 -17.46
CA MET A 1 -6.69 16.08 -17.04
C MET A 1 -5.51 17.02 -17.04
N GLY A 2 -4.80 17.17 -15.93
CA GLY A 2 -3.60 18.02 -15.90
C GLY A 2 -2.44 17.32 -16.59
N THR A 3 -1.60 18.08 -17.26
CA THR A 3 -0.34 17.59 -17.85
C THR A 3 0.51 16.99 -16.74
N GLN A 4 0.95 15.74 -16.90
CA GLN A 4 1.80 15.07 -15.92
C GLN A 4 3.27 15.45 -16.13
N VAL A 5 4.08 15.35 -15.08
CA VAL A 5 5.53 15.64 -15.15
C VAL A 5 6.21 14.80 -16.24
N SER A 6 5.78 13.55 -16.42
CA SER A 6 6.26 12.64 -17.47
C SER A 6 6.00 13.09 -18.90
N ASP A 7 5.03 13.98 -19.12
CA ASP A 7 4.72 14.50 -20.47
C ASP A 7 5.69 15.61 -20.87
N VAL A 8 6.44 16.15 -19.90
CA VAL A 8 7.42 17.23 -20.08
C VAL A 8 8.85 16.73 -19.89
N VAL A 9 9.06 15.76 -18.99
CA VAL A 9 10.40 15.21 -18.69
C VAL A 9 10.35 13.68 -18.76
N ALA A 10 11.02 13.10 -19.76
CA ALA A 10 11.21 11.65 -19.87
C ALA A 10 12.58 11.28 -19.31
N ILE A 11 12.62 10.57 -18.19
CA ILE A 11 13.84 10.02 -17.60
C ILE A 11 13.75 8.50 -17.66
N THR A 12 14.63 7.89 -18.44
CA THR A 12 14.79 6.44 -18.51
C THR A 12 16.06 6.06 -17.78
N ILE A 13 15.92 5.56 -16.58
CA ILE A 13 16.97 4.80 -15.91
C ILE A 13 16.62 3.35 -16.17
N SER A 14 17.24 2.75 -17.18
CA SER A 14 17.01 1.42 -17.74
C SER A 14 15.97 0.58 -16.97
N ARG A 15 14.70 0.88 -17.17
CA ARG A 15 13.47 0.06 -17.11
C ARG A 15 12.25 0.93 -17.32
N GLU A 16 11.48 0.56 -18.32
CA GLU A 16 10.12 0.92 -18.73
C GLU A 16 9.48 2.21 -18.17
N THR A 17 9.00 3.01 -19.07
CA THR A 17 8.26 4.27 -18.94
C THR A 17 7.04 4.12 -18.03
N ALA A 18 7.23 4.25 -16.72
CA ALA A 18 6.12 4.49 -15.81
C ALA A 18 5.84 6.00 -15.74
N LYS A 19 4.57 6.38 -15.70
CA LYS A 19 4.17 7.76 -15.38
C LYS A 19 4.77 8.16 -14.03
N ILE A 20 5.56 9.23 -13.99
CA ILE A 20 6.13 9.72 -12.75
C ILE A 20 5.03 10.46 -12.00
N THR A 21 4.43 9.80 -11.05
CA THR A 21 3.57 10.40 -10.02
C THR A 21 4.40 10.59 -8.76
N ARG A 22 4.16 11.67 -8.04
CA ARG A 22 4.80 11.87 -6.73
C ARG A 22 4.49 10.67 -5.85
N THR A 23 5.52 9.95 -5.45
CA THR A 23 5.38 8.73 -4.64
C THR A 23 5.91 9.00 -3.25
N GLY A 24 5.10 8.74 -2.24
CA GLY A 24 5.50 8.81 -0.84
C GLY A 24 6.44 7.66 -0.48
N PHE A 25 7.74 7.76 -0.80
CA PHE A 25 8.73 6.69 -0.58
C PHE A 25 8.83 6.18 0.85
N GLY A 26 8.36 6.94 1.82
CA GLY A 26 8.27 6.54 3.22
C GLY A 26 6.89 6.02 3.63
N THR A 27 5.90 6.03 2.73
CA THR A 27 4.50 5.71 3.03
C THR A 27 4.16 4.30 2.58
N PRO A 28 3.83 3.36 3.48
CA PRO A 28 3.30 2.05 3.13
C PRO A 28 1.79 2.10 2.89
N LEU A 29 1.30 1.21 2.01
CA LEU A 29 -0.10 0.83 1.88
C LEU A 29 -0.29 -0.55 2.52
N LEU A 30 -1.11 -0.64 3.55
CA LEU A 30 -1.57 -1.88 4.15
C LEU A 30 -2.86 -2.30 3.45
N LEU A 31 -2.87 -3.41 2.74
CA LEU A 31 -4.00 -3.87 1.95
C LEU A 31 -4.58 -5.17 2.52
N GLY A 32 -5.88 -5.16 2.76
CA GLY A 32 -6.59 -6.31 3.27
C GLY A 32 -8.08 -6.27 2.96
N GLU A 33 -8.75 -7.40 3.21
CA GLU A 33 -10.20 -7.45 3.14
C GLU A 33 -10.80 -6.66 4.29
N ASP A 34 -11.66 -5.70 3.97
CA ASP A 34 -12.37 -4.90 4.94
C ASP A 34 -13.75 -4.53 4.42
N TYR A 35 -14.72 -4.52 5.29
CA TYR A 35 -16.10 -4.15 5.02
C TYR A 35 -16.66 -3.17 6.07
N LYS A 36 -15.87 -2.79 7.08
CA LYS A 36 -16.29 -1.93 8.19
C LYS A 36 -16.04 -0.46 7.91
N VAL A 37 -14.98 -0.14 7.16
CA VAL A 37 -14.60 1.22 6.81
C VAL A 37 -14.97 1.51 5.37
N TYR A 38 -15.59 2.66 5.12
CA TYR A 38 -16.14 2.96 3.80
C TYR A 38 -15.08 3.32 2.75
N GLY A 39 -14.04 4.04 3.13
CA GLY A 39 -13.04 4.55 2.18
C GLY A 39 -12.27 3.45 1.44
N ARG A 40 -12.00 3.63 0.15
CA ARG A 40 -11.12 2.70 -0.61
C ARG A 40 -9.69 2.74 -0.07
N VAL A 41 -9.16 3.93 0.16
CA VAL A 41 -7.88 4.18 0.81
C VAL A 41 -8.07 5.26 1.85
N THR A 42 -7.58 5.02 3.05
CA THR A 42 -7.64 5.98 4.15
C THR A 42 -6.25 6.13 4.77
N SER A 43 -5.82 7.37 4.99
CA SER A 43 -4.54 7.66 5.63
C SER A 43 -4.69 7.76 7.14
N TYR A 44 -3.73 7.19 7.87
CA TYR A 44 -3.66 7.22 9.32
C TYR A 44 -2.23 7.56 9.76
N SER A 45 -2.12 8.20 10.93
CA SER A 45 -0.83 8.49 11.58
C SER A 45 -0.70 7.74 12.90
N THR A 46 -1.80 7.30 13.47
CA THR A 46 -1.84 6.61 14.77
C THR A 46 -2.85 5.47 14.80
N LEU A 47 -2.64 4.51 15.71
CA LEU A 47 -3.61 3.42 15.96
C LEU A 47 -4.93 3.95 16.54
N ALA A 48 -4.89 5.06 17.31
CA ALA A 48 -6.10 5.67 17.85
C ALA A 48 -7.02 6.21 16.74
N GLU A 49 -6.43 6.77 15.67
CA GLU A 49 -7.19 7.18 14.49
C GLU A 49 -7.84 6.00 13.77
N MET A 50 -7.17 4.84 13.67
CA MET A 50 -7.77 3.62 13.12
C MET A 50 -8.99 3.16 13.93
N VAL A 51 -8.89 3.16 15.27
CA VAL A 51 -10.00 2.81 16.15
C VAL A 51 -11.18 3.79 15.96
N THR A 52 -10.89 5.09 15.87
CA THR A 52 -11.91 6.12 15.61
C THR A 52 -12.52 5.92 14.21
N GLY A 53 -11.73 5.46 13.24
CA GLY A 53 -12.16 5.14 11.88
C GLY A 53 -13.00 3.86 11.76
N GLY A 54 -13.13 3.07 12.83
CA GLY A 54 -13.98 1.87 12.87
C GLY A 54 -13.25 0.53 12.98
N TYR A 55 -11.91 0.51 13.00
CA TYR A 55 -11.15 -0.73 13.20
C TYR A 55 -11.16 -1.19 14.65
N ALA A 56 -11.37 -2.49 14.87
CA ALA A 56 -11.15 -3.12 16.15
C ALA A 56 -9.66 -3.53 16.30
N THR A 57 -9.19 -3.61 17.55
CA THR A 57 -7.82 -4.06 17.86
C THR A 57 -7.54 -5.51 17.45
N THR A 58 -8.60 -6.26 17.16
CA THR A 58 -8.54 -7.66 16.68
C THR A 58 -8.45 -7.78 15.17
N ASP A 59 -8.67 -6.71 14.43
CA ASP A 59 -8.66 -6.72 12.96
C ASP A 59 -7.23 -6.89 12.44
N GLU A 60 -7.06 -7.64 11.35
CA GLU A 60 -5.74 -7.97 10.81
C GLU A 60 -4.99 -6.72 10.34
N LEU A 61 -5.69 -5.77 9.68
CA LEU A 61 -5.11 -4.48 9.26
C LEU A 61 -4.65 -3.65 10.47
N TYR A 62 -5.41 -3.66 11.59
CA TYR A 62 -4.99 -3.01 12.84
C TYR A 62 -3.74 -3.66 13.43
N LYS A 63 -3.70 -4.99 13.51
CA LYS A 63 -2.54 -5.74 14.02
C LYS A 63 -1.29 -5.47 13.18
N MET A 64 -1.43 -5.48 11.86
CA MET A 64 -0.35 -5.15 10.93
C MET A 64 0.16 -3.71 11.15
N ALA A 65 -0.75 -2.72 11.25
CA ALA A 65 -0.40 -1.34 11.56
C ALA A 65 0.29 -1.20 12.93
N ALA A 66 -0.17 -1.95 13.93
CA ALA A 66 0.46 -1.95 15.26
C ALA A 66 1.90 -2.44 15.21
N LYS A 67 2.19 -3.46 14.41
CA LYS A 67 3.56 -3.97 14.20
C LYS A 67 4.44 -3.00 13.41
N LEU A 68 3.88 -2.35 12.38
CA LEU A 68 4.54 -1.29 11.62
C LEU A 68 5.00 -0.14 12.52
N LEU A 69 4.10 0.33 13.40
CA LEU A 69 4.34 1.49 14.26
C LEU A 69 5.14 1.18 15.54
N ALA A 70 5.27 -0.10 15.91
CA ALA A 70 6.02 -0.51 17.12
C ALA A 70 7.54 -0.47 16.96
N GLN A 71 8.04 -0.13 15.79
CA GLN A 71 9.47 -0.13 15.51
C GLN A 71 10.15 1.15 16.02
N GLU A 72 11.48 1.08 16.23
CA GLU A 72 12.31 2.22 16.68
C GLU A 72 12.13 3.47 15.79
N TYR A 73 12.05 3.24 14.49
CA TYR A 73 11.65 4.24 13.51
C TYR A 73 10.34 3.75 12.89
N SER A 74 9.37 4.65 12.73
CA SER A 74 8.11 4.31 12.10
C SER A 74 7.72 5.38 11.09
N PRO A 75 7.01 5.03 10.02
CA PRO A 75 6.51 6.02 9.08
C PRO A 75 5.61 7.05 9.80
N PRO A 76 5.72 8.34 9.46
CA PRO A 76 4.89 9.39 10.06
C PRO A 76 3.41 9.23 9.72
N SER A 77 3.12 8.52 8.64
CA SER A 77 1.78 8.15 8.20
C SER A 77 1.84 6.86 7.38
N PHE A 78 0.74 6.16 7.34
CA PHE A 78 0.53 4.96 6.51
C PHE A 78 -0.87 4.99 5.93
N LYS A 79 -1.08 4.24 4.86
CA LYS A 79 -2.38 4.12 4.21
C LYS A 79 -2.94 2.73 4.42
N VAL A 80 -4.24 2.65 4.58
CA VAL A 80 -4.98 1.40 4.64
C VAL A 80 -5.86 1.32 3.41
N GLY A 81 -5.62 0.32 2.59
CA GLY A 81 -6.38 0.00 1.40
C GLY A 81 -7.38 -1.12 1.69
N ARG A 82 -8.56 -0.99 1.13
CA ARG A 82 -9.63 -1.97 1.25
C ARG A 82 -9.68 -2.85 0.00
N LYS A 83 -9.44 -4.16 0.15
CA LYS A 83 -9.83 -5.16 -0.83
C LYS A 83 -11.29 -5.53 -0.59
N TYR A 84 -12.10 -5.52 -1.62
CA TYR A 84 -13.51 -5.88 -1.49
C TYR A 84 -13.69 -7.39 -1.41
N ALA A 85 -14.45 -7.81 -0.40
CA ALA A 85 -14.97 -9.16 -0.27
C ALA A 85 -16.43 -9.21 -0.74
N ASP A 86 -16.95 -10.39 -1.00
CA ASP A 86 -18.37 -10.59 -1.29
C ASP A 86 -19.17 -10.52 0.02
N VAL A 87 -19.66 -9.34 0.31
CA VAL A 87 -20.38 -9.07 1.55
C VAL A 87 -21.62 -8.21 1.31
N ASN A 88 -22.66 -8.49 2.08
CA ASN A 88 -23.90 -7.72 2.10
C ASN A 88 -23.74 -6.43 2.90
N SER A 89 -24.45 -5.38 2.53
CA SER A 89 -24.58 -4.19 3.37
C SER A 89 -25.40 -4.51 4.61
N LYS A 90 -24.93 -4.04 5.77
CA LYS A 90 -25.61 -4.23 7.05
C LYS A 90 -25.61 -2.97 7.89
N CYS A 91 -26.78 -2.65 8.47
CA CYS A 91 -26.99 -1.47 9.30
C CYS A 91 -27.70 -1.88 10.61
N THR A 92 -27.34 -1.23 11.70
CA THR A 92 -28.10 -1.31 12.96
C THR A 92 -28.85 -0.01 13.22
N LEU A 93 -30.08 -0.12 13.69
CA LEU A 93 -30.92 1.00 14.14
C LEU A 93 -31.08 0.92 15.65
N ALA A 94 -30.70 1.96 16.37
CA ALA A 94 -30.89 2.06 17.83
C ALA A 94 -31.84 3.21 18.13
N PHE A 95 -32.89 2.90 18.94
CA PHE A 95 -33.90 3.88 19.33
C PHE A 95 -33.71 4.33 20.78
N THR A 96 -33.91 5.60 21.04
CA THR A 96 -33.97 6.18 22.38
C THR A 96 -35.41 6.46 22.76
N GLY A 97 -35.91 5.73 23.75
CA GLY A 97 -37.31 5.75 24.18
C GLY A 97 -38.09 4.51 23.75
N THR A 98 -39.37 4.45 24.12
CA THR A 98 -40.26 3.31 23.82
C THR A 98 -41.40 3.82 22.93
N PRO A 99 -41.50 3.38 21.68
CA PRO A 99 -42.58 3.80 20.81
C PRO A 99 -43.93 3.23 21.26
N SER A 100 -44.97 4.00 21.03
CA SER A 100 -46.35 3.58 21.32
C SER A 100 -47.30 3.77 20.15
N ALA A 101 -47.00 4.70 19.24
CA ALA A 101 -47.77 4.97 18.03
C ALA A 101 -46.96 5.86 17.06
N GLY A 102 -47.42 5.95 15.83
CA GLY A 102 -46.89 6.91 14.84
C GLY A 102 -46.16 6.28 13.67
N THR A 103 -45.44 7.14 12.93
CA THR A 103 -44.73 6.75 11.71
C THR A 103 -43.34 7.41 11.65
N TRP A 104 -42.47 6.79 10.89
CA TRP A 104 -41.10 7.26 10.61
C TRP A 104 -40.63 6.79 9.22
N THR A 105 -39.50 7.27 8.74
CA THR A 105 -38.93 6.89 7.44
C THR A 105 -37.44 6.65 7.55
N LEU A 106 -36.85 6.02 6.54
CA LEU A 106 -35.41 5.80 6.39
C LEU A 106 -34.91 6.45 5.11
N ASP A 107 -33.75 7.06 5.16
CA ASP A 107 -33.05 7.53 3.97
C ASP A 107 -32.03 6.47 3.54
N VAL A 108 -32.19 5.95 2.32
CA VAL A 108 -31.36 4.88 1.75
C VAL A 108 -30.67 5.36 0.50
N SER A 109 -29.37 5.17 0.39
CA SER A 109 -28.60 5.39 -0.83
C SER A 109 -28.03 4.08 -1.34
N ILE A 110 -27.88 3.95 -2.67
CA ILE A 110 -27.35 2.78 -3.35
C ILE A 110 -26.13 3.23 -4.17
N ALA A 111 -24.99 2.54 -4.00
CA ALA A 111 -23.76 2.77 -4.77
C ALA A 111 -23.30 4.24 -4.82
N GLY A 112 -23.49 4.99 -3.73
CA GLY A 112 -23.09 6.39 -3.64
C GLY A 112 -24.05 7.39 -4.31
N ALA A 113 -25.21 6.93 -4.79
CA ALA A 113 -26.27 7.81 -5.31
C ALA A 113 -26.86 8.68 -4.18
N THR A 114 -27.59 9.72 -4.56
CA THR A 114 -28.35 10.54 -3.60
C THR A 114 -29.33 9.66 -2.83
N ALA A 115 -29.36 9.84 -1.50
CA ALA A 115 -30.29 9.07 -0.66
C ALA A 115 -31.74 9.36 -1.03
N VAL A 116 -32.54 8.31 -1.08
CA VAL A 116 -33.98 8.34 -1.31
C VAL A 116 -34.70 7.99 -0.02
N THR A 117 -35.69 8.80 0.37
CA THR A 117 -36.49 8.53 1.56
C THR A 117 -37.44 7.38 1.30
N SER A 118 -37.49 6.41 2.19
CA SER A 118 -38.41 5.25 2.14
C SER A 118 -39.87 5.69 2.28
N GLY A 119 -40.79 4.78 1.96
CA GLY A 119 -42.17 4.90 2.39
C GLY A 119 -42.30 5.00 3.92
N SER A 120 -43.48 5.37 4.37
CA SER A 120 -43.79 5.51 5.81
C SER A 120 -43.78 4.16 6.50
N ILE A 121 -42.97 4.01 7.55
CA ILE A 121 -42.94 2.85 8.44
C ILE A 121 -43.87 3.14 9.61
N THR A 122 -44.94 2.41 9.69
CA THR A 122 -45.94 2.57 10.78
C THR A 122 -45.56 1.67 11.96
N TYR A 123 -45.62 2.21 13.18
CA TYR A 123 -45.41 1.41 14.39
C TYR A 123 -46.43 0.30 14.47
N ALA A 124 -45.98 -0.93 14.66
CA ALA A 124 -46.79 -2.13 14.88
C ALA A 124 -46.19 -2.93 16.07
N ALA A 125 -46.91 -3.02 17.14
CA ALA A 125 -46.41 -3.54 18.45
C ALA A 125 -45.80 -4.96 18.40
N ASN A 126 -46.08 -5.76 17.37
CA ASN A 126 -45.65 -7.16 17.30
C ASN A 126 -45.00 -7.56 15.96
N ASP A 127 -44.91 -6.67 14.99
CA ASP A 127 -44.35 -7.00 13.63
C ASP A 127 -43.68 -5.78 12.96
N ASP A 128 -42.90 -5.06 13.73
CA ASP A 128 -42.22 -3.89 13.20
C ASP A 128 -41.07 -4.27 12.21
N ALA A 129 -40.41 -5.40 12.47
CA ALA A 129 -39.37 -5.91 11.56
C ALA A 129 -39.92 -6.24 10.16
N GLY A 130 -41.14 -6.85 10.10
CA GLY A 130 -41.85 -7.11 8.86
C GLY A 130 -42.30 -5.85 8.16
N THR A 131 -42.72 -4.83 8.89
CA THR A 131 -43.10 -3.53 8.34
C THR A 131 -41.86 -2.80 7.75
N ILE A 132 -40.74 -2.76 8.46
CA ILE A 132 -39.48 -2.18 7.96
C ILE A 132 -39.05 -2.90 6.68
N LYS A 133 -39.05 -4.23 6.69
CA LYS A 133 -38.73 -5.07 5.53
C LYS A 133 -39.59 -4.71 4.32
N SER A 134 -40.91 -4.73 4.48
CA SER A 134 -41.84 -4.48 3.36
C SER A 134 -41.68 -3.08 2.75
N VAL A 135 -41.39 -2.07 3.56
CA VAL A 135 -41.17 -0.70 3.12
C VAL A 135 -39.85 -0.57 2.36
N LEU A 136 -38.79 -1.23 2.82
CA LEU A 136 -37.48 -1.22 2.13
C LEU A 136 -37.54 -1.99 0.81
N GLU A 137 -38.18 -3.17 0.77
CA GLU A 137 -38.35 -3.96 -0.45
C GLU A 137 -39.30 -3.31 -1.47
N ALA A 138 -40.06 -2.29 -1.10
CA ALA A 138 -40.85 -1.48 -2.01
C ALA A 138 -40.03 -0.35 -2.68
N MET A 139 -38.81 -0.11 -2.24
CA MET A 139 -37.93 0.89 -2.86
C MET A 139 -37.28 0.32 -4.14
N ASP A 140 -37.14 1.18 -5.14
CA ASP A 140 -36.46 0.81 -6.39
C ASP A 140 -34.99 0.43 -6.15
N GLY A 141 -34.55 -0.68 -6.75
CA GLY A 141 -33.20 -1.21 -6.61
C GLY A 141 -32.96 -2.03 -5.32
N ILE A 142 -33.98 -2.32 -4.53
CA ILE A 142 -33.88 -3.21 -3.35
C ILE A 142 -34.72 -4.46 -3.59
N THR A 143 -34.08 -5.61 -3.76
CA THR A 143 -34.78 -6.86 -4.12
C THR A 143 -35.14 -7.72 -2.92
N ALA A 144 -34.36 -7.72 -1.87
CA ALA A 144 -34.66 -8.41 -0.62
C ALA A 144 -33.87 -7.84 0.57
N VAL A 145 -34.49 -7.84 1.74
CA VAL A 145 -33.89 -7.39 3.00
C VAL A 145 -34.26 -8.36 4.12
N THR A 146 -33.31 -8.65 4.99
CA THR A 146 -33.55 -9.34 6.26
C THR A 146 -33.53 -8.32 7.38
N VAL A 147 -34.61 -8.23 8.15
CA VAL A 147 -34.71 -7.34 9.31
C VAL A 147 -34.96 -8.19 10.56
N THR A 148 -34.13 -7.98 11.57
CA THR A 148 -34.23 -8.67 12.86
C THR A 148 -34.13 -7.68 14.00
N GLY A 149 -34.68 -8.03 15.18
CA GLY A 149 -34.61 -7.18 16.34
C GLY A 149 -35.99 -6.60 16.74
N LEU A 150 -35.95 -5.71 17.70
CA LEU A 150 -37.12 -5.03 18.28
C LEU A 150 -36.77 -3.57 18.60
N TYR A 151 -37.73 -2.70 18.81
CA TYR A 151 -37.45 -1.29 19.21
C TYR A 151 -36.59 -1.21 20.48
N SER A 152 -36.81 -2.11 21.45
CA SER A 152 -36.09 -2.12 22.73
C SER A 152 -34.63 -2.58 22.62
N THR A 153 -34.31 -3.39 21.64
CA THR A 153 -32.97 -3.94 21.42
C THR A 153 -32.27 -3.35 20.19
N GLY A 154 -33.00 -2.57 19.38
CA GLY A 154 -32.59 -2.11 18.06
C GLY A 154 -32.90 -3.14 16.98
N TYR A 155 -32.87 -2.68 15.73
CA TYR A 155 -33.00 -3.53 14.55
C TYR A 155 -31.67 -3.72 13.86
N THR A 156 -31.48 -4.89 13.28
CA THR A 156 -30.41 -5.15 12.30
C THR A 156 -31.06 -5.34 10.94
N ILE A 157 -30.63 -4.57 9.97
CA ILE A 157 -31.08 -4.61 8.58
C ILE A 157 -29.91 -5.11 7.75
N GLU A 158 -30.12 -6.19 7.00
CA GLU A 158 -29.15 -6.78 6.07
C GLU A 158 -29.79 -6.90 4.68
N PHE A 159 -29.14 -6.35 3.66
CA PHE A 159 -29.58 -6.46 2.27
C PHE A 159 -29.15 -7.81 1.72
N THR A 160 -30.11 -8.66 1.28
CA THR A 160 -29.87 -10.09 0.99
C THR A 160 -30.31 -10.51 -0.40
N GLY A 161 -30.80 -9.61 -1.22
CA GLY A 161 -31.28 -9.88 -2.56
C GLY A 161 -30.18 -10.05 -3.61
N ALA A 162 -30.56 -10.09 -4.87
CA ALA A 162 -29.63 -10.16 -6.00
C ALA A 162 -28.62 -8.98 -6.04
N ASP A 163 -29.01 -7.84 -5.46
CA ASP A 163 -28.21 -6.62 -5.36
C ASP A 163 -27.46 -6.52 -4.03
N ALA A 164 -27.42 -7.60 -3.22
CA ALA A 164 -26.89 -7.59 -1.86
C ALA A 164 -25.41 -7.13 -1.76
N ALA A 165 -24.63 -7.34 -2.82
CA ALA A 165 -23.26 -6.87 -2.95
C ALA A 165 -23.16 -5.38 -3.37
N ALA A 166 -24.26 -4.68 -3.63
CA ALA A 166 -24.24 -3.24 -3.84
C ALA A 166 -24.05 -2.52 -2.51
N ASP A 167 -23.39 -1.36 -2.57
CA ASP A 167 -23.14 -0.51 -1.40
C ASP A 167 -24.43 0.23 -1.00
N PHE A 168 -25.29 -0.46 -0.25
CA PHE A 168 -26.46 0.16 0.36
C PHE A 168 -26.06 0.89 1.64
N ARG A 169 -26.59 2.09 1.84
CA ARG A 169 -26.40 2.84 3.08
C ARG A 169 -27.71 3.39 3.60
N ILE A 170 -27.90 3.25 4.88
CA ILE A 170 -28.97 3.93 5.61
C ILE A 170 -28.33 5.13 6.33
N SER A 171 -28.71 6.33 5.91
CA SER A 171 -28.05 7.57 6.36
C SER A 171 -28.82 8.34 7.40
N GLY A 172 -30.06 7.97 7.70
CA GLY A 172 -30.81 8.63 8.76
C GLY A 172 -32.26 8.18 8.83
N PRO A 173 -32.71 7.74 10.02
CA PRO A 173 -34.13 7.68 10.27
C PRO A 173 -34.68 9.07 10.49
N VAL A 174 -35.73 9.42 9.74
CA VAL A 174 -36.48 10.67 9.96
C VAL A 174 -37.68 10.34 10.83
N ILE A 175 -37.59 10.71 12.11
CA ILE A 175 -38.69 10.54 13.08
C ILE A 175 -39.60 11.75 12.97
N THR A 176 -40.68 11.65 12.20
CA THR A 176 -41.63 12.73 12.04
C THR A 176 -42.77 12.72 13.04
N SER A 177 -43.19 11.54 13.44
CA SER A 177 -44.39 11.42 14.33
C SER A 177 -44.39 10.19 15.23
N LEU A 178 -43.25 9.60 15.54
CA LEU A 178 -43.18 8.39 16.39
C LEU A 178 -43.26 8.78 17.85
N THR A 179 -44.43 8.49 18.49
CA THR A 179 -44.70 8.84 19.88
C THR A 179 -43.87 7.99 20.84
N GLY A 180 -43.21 8.63 21.83
CA GLY A 180 -42.39 7.96 22.83
C GLY A 180 -40.93 7.73 22.44
N VAL A 181 -40.51 8.11 21.24
CA VAL A 181 -39.11 8.04 20.77
C VAL A 181 -38.56 9.45 20.62
N THR A 182 -37.37 9.69 21.14
CA THR A 182 -36.69 10.99 21.07
C THR A 182 -35.55 11.01 20.04
N ALA A 183 -34.97 9.86 19.71
CA ALA A 183 -33.91 9.72 18.69
C ALA A 183 -33.88 8.29 18.13
N CYS A 184 -33.43 8.17 16.89
CA CYS A 184 -33.00 6.90 16.31
C CYS A 184 -31.65 7.15 15.61
N VAL A 185 -30.72 6.24 15.81
CA VAL A 185 -29.39 6.31 15.18
C VAL A 185 -29.23 5.09 14.28
N ALA A 186 -28.91 5.35 13.01
CA ALA A 186 -28.51 4.33 12.06
C ALA A 186 -26.97 4.23 12.03
N THR A 187 -26.44 3.04 12.20
CA THR A 187 -25.00 2.78 12.15
C THR A 187 -24.73 1.67 11.14
N MET A 188 -24.00 1.99 10.08
CA MET A 188 -23.52 0.97 9.16
C MET A 188 -22.48 0.11 9.87
N THR A 189 -22.70 -1.20 9.89
CA THR A 189 -21.77 -2.19 10.47
C THR A 189 -21.03 -2.98 9.41
N GLN A 190 -21.52 -2.91 8.16
CA GLN A 190 -20.93 -3.58 7.01
C GLN A 190 -21.30 -2.84 5.73
N TYR A 191 -20.31 -2.56 4.90
CA TYR A 191 -20.50 -1.93 3.59
C TYR A 191 -20.47 -3.02 2.52
N GLY A 192 -21.54 -3.16 1.77
CA GLY A 192 -21.66 -4.14 0.69
C GLY A 192 -20.64 -3.94 -0.41
N SER A 193 -20.13 -5.03 -0.95
CA SER A 193 -19.21 -5.02 -2.08
C SER A 193 -19.21 -6.37 -2.78
N ALA A 194 -19.05 -6.35 -4.11
CA ALA A 194 -18.72 -7.56 -4.87
C ALA A 194 -17.26 -7.93 -4.63
N VAL A 195 -16.97 -9.23 -4.69
CA VAL A 195 -15.59 -9.73 -4.58
C VAL A 195 -14.72 -9.13 -5.69
N GLU A 196 -13.50 -8.78 -5.36
CA GLU A 196 -12.47 -8.39 -6.32
C GLU A 196 -11.18 -9.21 -6.11
N THR A 197 -10.39 -9.32 -7.15
CA THR A 197 -9.05 -9.92 -7.09
C THR A 197 -8.06 -8.97 -6.40
N TRP A 198 -6.93 -9.48 -5.95
CA TRP A 198 -5.86 -8.65 -5.40
C TRP A 198 -5.31 -7.65 -6.42
N THR A 199 -5.21 -8.05 -7.69
CA THR A 199 -4.78 -7.17 -8.80
C THR A 199 -5.75 -5.99 -8.98
N GLU A 200 -7.06 -6.25 -8.98
CA GLU A 200 -8.08 -5.20 -9.06
C GLU A 200 -8.06 -4.30 -7.83
N ALA A 201 -7.89 -4.86 -6.65
CA ALA A 201 -7.78 -4.09 -5.41
C ALA A 201 -6.61 -3.11 -5.44
N ILE A 202 -5.43 -3.55 -5.87
CA ILE A 202 -4.24 -2.70 -6.03
C ILE A 202 -4.52 -1.59 -7.06
N ALA A 203 -5.08 -1.93 -8.21
CA ALA A 203 -5.41 -0.95 -9.26
C ALA A 203 -6.42 0.09 -8.75
N ASN A 204 -7.48 -0.34 -8.08
CA ASN A 204 -8.51 0.53 -7.52
C ASN A 204 -7.99 1.39 -6.37
N CYS A 205 -7.10 0.87 -5.51
CA CYS A 205 -6.42 1.67 -4.49
C CYS A 205 -5.56 2.78 -5.12
N ARG A 206 -4.85 2.48 -6.21
CA ARG A 206 -4.05 3.48 -6.95
C ARG A 206 -4.90 4.56 -7.60
N ILE A 207 -6.08 4.20 -8.11
CA ILE A 207 -7.04 5.19 -8.66
C ILE A 207 -7.53 6.13 -7.56
N ALA A 208 -7.78 5.59 -6.36
CA ALA A 208 -8.26 6.37 -5.22
C ALA A 208 -7.16 7.26 -4.62
N ASP A 209 -5.98 6.70 -4.42
CA ASP A 209 -4.81 7.40 -3.86
C ASP A 209 -3.52 6.63 -4.23
N ASP A 210 -2.66 7.22 -5.06
CA ASP A 210 -1.40 6.62 -5.52
C ASP A 210 -0.16 7.11 -4.75
N ASP A 211 -0.32 7.94 -3.70
CA ASP A 211 0.79 8.48 -2.91
C ASP A 211 1.25 7.50 -1.81
N TRP A 212 1.75 6.35 -2.25
CA TRP A 212 2.39 5.32 -1.44
C TRP A 212 3.45 4.58 -2.27
N TYR A 213 4.43 3.96 -1.61
CA TYR A 213 5.50 3.25 -2.28
C TYR A 213 5.51 1.75 -1.98
N CYS A 214 5.40 1.35 -0.73
CA CYS A 214 5.50 -0.04 -0.32
C CYS A 214 4.12 -0.65 -0.08
N LEU A 215 3.82 -1.76 -0.76
CA LEU A 215 2.64 -2.58 -0.48
C LEU A 215 2.97 -3.58 0.64
N LEU A 216 2.06 -3.71 1.59
CA LEU A 216 2.01 -4.76 2.61
C LEU A 216 0.62 -5.39 2.55
N THR A 217 0.51 -6.71 2.60
CA THR A 217 -0.79 -7.40 2.52
C THR A 217 -1.03 -8.27 3.73
N VAL A 218 -2.29 -8.41 4.13
CA VAL A 218 -2.65 -9.35 5.21
C VAL A 218 -2.61 -10.81 4.75
N THR A 219 -2.72 -11.07 3.44
CA THR A 219 -2.69 -12.44 2.91
C THR A 219 -1.32 -13.08 3.05
N ARG A 220 -1.32 -14.39 3.27
CA ARG A 220 -0.12 -15.24 3.36
C ARG A 220 -0.19 -16.42 2.40
N THR A 221 -1.25 -16.49 1.56
CA THR A 221 -1.39 -17.58 0.60
C THR A 221 -0.50 -17.37 -0.62
N LYS A 222 0.10 -18.46 -1.11
CA LYS A 222 0.98 -18.45 -2.29
C LYS A 222 0.31 -17.77 -3.49
N ALA A 223 -0.93 -18.17 -3.81
CA ALA A 223 -1.66 -17.64 -4.96
C ALA A 223 -1.90 -16.13 -4.89
N ASP A 224 -2.27 -15.61 -3.71
CA ASP A 224 -2.54 -14.19 -3.52
C ASP A 224 -1.26 -13.36 -3.56
N ILE A 225 -0.17 -13.86 -2.93
CA ILE A 225 1.14 -13.20 -2.97
C ILE A 225 1.61 -13.08 -4.43
N LEU A 226 1.45 -14.13 -5.23
CA LEU A 226 1.81 -14.12 -6.65
C LEU A 226 1.02 -13.06 -7.44
N LEU A 227 -0.29 -12.93 -7.20
CA LEU A 227 -1.12 -11.89 -7.84
C LEU A 227 -0.67 -10.48 -7.44
N CYS A 228 -0.38 -10.27 -6.16
CA CYS A 228 0.13 -8.98 -5.66
C CYS A 228 1.49 -8.63 -6.27
N ALA A 229 2.41 -9.59 -6.29
CA ALA A 229 3.74 -9.43 -6.86
C ALA A 229 3.68 -9.09 -8.36
N ALA A 230 2.89 -9.83 -9.14
CA ALA A 230 2.68 -9.57 -10.56
C ALA A 230 2.09 -8.17 -10.83
N ALA A 231 1.18 -7.71 -9.98
CA ALA A 231 0.60 -6.37 -10.11
C ALA A 231 1.61 -5.26 -9.79
N ILE A 232 2.47 -5.47 -8.78
CA ILE A 232 3.48 -4.47 -8.37
C ILE A 232 4.67 -4.44 -9.33
N GLU A 233 5.05 -5.58 -9.93
CA GLU A 233 6.17 -5.65 -10.86
C GLU A 233 6.03 -4.67 -12.05
N LEU A 234 4.80 -4.36 -12.43
CA LEU A 234 4.49 -3.40 -13.51
C LEU A 234 4.56 -1.92 -13.07
N LEU A 235 4.94 -1.64 -11.81
CA LEU A 235 4.84 -0.30 -11.21
C LEU A 235 6.19 0.14 -10.64
N THR A 236 6.40 1.45 -10.50
CA THR A 236 7.50 2.01 -9.70
C THR A 236 7.10 1.99 -8.22
N LYS A 237 6.86 0.79 -7.69
CA LYS A 237 6.48 0.52 -6.30
C LYS A 237 7.18 -0.74 -5.82
N PHE A 238 7.06 -1.05 -4.55
CA PHE A 238 7.73 -2.17 -3.91
C PHE A 238 6.71 -3.00 -3.14
N TYR A 239 6.81 -4.32 -3.20
CA TYR A 239 6.00 -5.24 -2.41
C TYR A 239 6.90 -5.99 -1.42
N LEU A 240 6.58 -5.89 -0.14
CA LEU A 240 7.21 -6.68 0.90
C LEU A 240 6.20 -7.68 1.44
N ALA A 241 6.44 -8.95 1.18
CA ALA A 241 5.58 -10.06 1.57
C ALA A 241 6.23 -10.90 2.66
N CYS A 242 5.40 -11.68 3.36
CA CYS A 242 5.83 -12.66 4.33
C CYS A 242 5.17 -14.01 4.05
N THR A 243 5.92 -15.08 4.25
CA THR A 243 5.40 -16.45 4.19
C THR A 243 5.89 -17.27 5.39
N GLY A 244 5.04 -18.18 5.85
CA GLY A 244 5.38 -19.22 6.82
C GLY A 244 5.39 -20.62 6.18
N ASP A 245 5.44 -20.71 4.85
CA ASP A 245 5.45 -21.98 4.14
C ASP A 245 6.75 -22.75 4.42
N ALA A 246 6.62 -23.91 5.04
CA ALA A 246 7.76 -24.75 5.39
C ALA A 246 8.53 -25.30 4.17
N VAL A 247 7.97 -25.26 2.97
CA VAL A 247 8.67 -25.67 1.73
C VAL A 247 9.84 -24.73 1.43
N VAL A 248 9.75 -23.45 1.82
CA VAL A 248 10.80 -22.43 1.62
C VAL A 248 12.13 -22.85 2.26
N ILE A 249 12.09 -23.52 3.41
CA ILE A 249 13.29 -24.01 4.14
C ILE A 249 13.71 -25.44 3.72
N THR A 250 13.29 -25.92 2.57
CA THR A 250 13.65 -27.22 2.01
C THR A 250 14.27 -27.07 0.62
N SER A 251 14.74 -28.20 0.07
CA SER A 251 15.27 -28.26 -1.29
C SER A 251 14.19 -28.29 -2.39
N ALA A 252 12.91 -28.35 -2.02
CA ALA A 252 11.80 -28.29 -2.99
C ALA A 252 11.62 -26.85 -3.48
N ASP A 253 11.09 -26.68 -4.67
CA ASP A 253 10.97 -25.41 -5.40
C ASP A 253 9.51 -25.06 -5.75
N ASP A 254 8.55 -25.76 -5.13
CA ASP A 254 7.12 -25.50 -5.33
C ASP A 254 6.53 -24.45 -4.35
N ASP A 255 7.38 -23.67 -3.67
CA ASP A 255 7.01 -22.56 -2.80
C ASP A 255 6.94 -21.22 -3.54
N ILE A 256 6.40 -20.19 -2.84
CA ILE A 256 6.22 -18.87 -3.43
C ILE A 256 7.55 -18.14 -3.72
N VAL A 257 8.59 -18.37 -2.91
CA VAL A 257 9.89 -17.69 -3.09
C VAL A 257 10.57 -18.19 -4.35
N SER A 258 10.60 -19.52 -4.54
CA SER A 258 11.14 -20.19 -5.75
C SER A 258 10.38 -19.75 -7.01
N GLU A 259 9.05 -19.72 -6.96
CA GLU A 259 8.22 -19.33 -8.10
C GLU A 259 8.46 -17.88 -8.53
N LEU A 260 8.61 -16.97 -7.57
CA LEU A 260 8.90 -15.56 -7.88
C LEU A 260 10.37 -15.35 -8.31
N GLN A 261 11.31 -16.16 -7.81
CA GLN A 261 12.70 -16.18 -8.29
C GLN A 261 12.76 -16.57 -9.77
N ASP A 262 12.05 -17.64 -10.16
CA ASP A 262 11.96 -18.08 -11.55
C ASP A 262 11.39 -16.99 -12.47
N LEU A 263 10.46 -16.17 -11.98
CA LEU A 263 9.91 -15.00 -12.69
C LEU A 263 10.87 -13.81 -12.69
N SER A 264 11.93 -13.84 -11.89
CA SER A 264 12.94 -12.77 -11.76
C SER A 264 12.32 -11.40 -11.45
N TYR A 265 11.38 -11.35 -10.51
CA TYR A 265 10.71 -10.10 -10.14
C TYR A 265 11.62 -9.19 -9.30
N ASP A 266 11.80 -7.95 -9.76
CA ASP A 266 12.68 -6.96 -9.09
C ASP A 266 11.95 -6.11 -8.04
N ARG A 267 10.64 -6.20 -7.97
CA ARG A 267 9.82 -5.34 -7.14
C ARG A 267 9.25 -6.01 -5.91
N THR A 268 9.57 -7.29 -5.70
CA THR A 268 9.04 -8.08 -4.58
C THR A 268 10.18 -8.64 -3.73
N ALA A 269 10.14 -8.41 -2.43
CA ALA A 269 10.94 -9.13 -1.44
C ALA A 269 10.05 -9.98 -0.55
N ILE A 270 10.50 -11.18 -0.21
CA ILE A 270 9.79 -12.08 0.70
C ILE A 270 10.66 -12.39 1.91
N ILE A 271 10.06 -12.29 3.10
CA ILE A 271 10.63 -12.78 4.33
C ILE A 271 9.96 -14.08 4.74
N TYR A 272 10.73 -15.13 4.94
CA TYR A 272 10.29 -16.34 5.63
C TYR A 272 10.32 -16.10 7.13
N SER A 273 9.27 -16.49 7.83
CA SER A 273 9.28 -16.57 9.29
C SER A 273 8.22 -17.56 9.79
N SER A 274 8.58 -18.38 10.77
CA SER A 274 7.62 -19.21 11.50
C SER A 274 6.63 -18.36 12.30
N ASP A 275 6.99 -17.10 12.62
CA ASP A 275 6.16 -16.11 13.31
C ASP A 275 5.41 -15.17 12.33
N TYR A 276 5.10 -15.69 11.11
CA TYR A 276 4.47 -14.92 10.03
C TYR A 276 3.15 -14.23 10.42
N ALA A 277 2.43 -14.79 11.38
CA ALA A 277 1.17 -14.23 11.88
C ALA A 277 1.35 -12.90 12.65
N ASN A 278 2.58 -12.59 13.07
CA ASN A 278 2.94 -11.33 13.73
C ASN A 278 3.49 -10.26 12.78
N TYR A 279 3.33 -10.43 11.46
CA TYR A 279 3.67 -9.43 10.44
C TYR A 279 5.14 -8.96 10.46
N PRO A 280 6.14 -9.84 10.34
CA PRO A 280 7.54 -9.45 10.27
C PRO A 280 7.85 -8.53 9.07
N ASP A 281 7.12 -8.69 7.97
CA ASP A 281 7.12 -7.79 6.81
C ASP A 281 6.76 -6.34 7.21
N ALA A 282 5.68 -6.15 7.95
CA ALA A 282 5.29 -4.83 8.43
C ALA A 282 6.30 -4.24 9.42
N CYS A 283 6.89 -5.07 10.29
CA CYS A 283 7.96 -4.63 11.19
C CYS A 283 9.18 -4.15 10.39
N TRP A 284 9.61 -4.91 9.40
CA TRP A 284 10.76 -4.58 8.56
C TRP A 284 10.52 -3.31 7.73
N ALA A 285 9.32 -3.18 7.14
CA ALA A 285 8.88 -1.97 6.46
C ALA A 285 8.87 -0.76 7.41
N GLY A 286 8.29 -0.91 8.60
CA GLY A 286 8.22 0.16 9.62
C GLY A 286 9.59 0.70 9.98
N LEU A 287 10.58 -0.18 10.16
CA LEU A 287 11.94 0.19 10.49
C LEU A 287 12.70 0.88 9.35
N GLN A 288 12.44 0.50 8.08
CA GLN A 288 13.27 0.88 6.95
C GLN A 288 12.65 1.94 6.02
N LEU A 289 11.33 2.01 5.91
CA LEU A 289 10.68 2.99 5.03
C LEU A 289 10.94 4.45 5.42
N PRO A 290 11.04 4.82 6.72
CA PRO A 290 11.35 6.19 7.12
C PRO A 290 12.76 6.64 6.77
N LYS A 291 13.66 5.71 6.48
CA LYS A 291 15.06 6.02 6.10
C LYS A 291 15.12 6.55 4.68
N THR A 292 16.10 7.41 4.40
CA THR A 292 16.38 7.89 3.05
C THR A 292 16.64 6.71 2.11
N PRO A 293 15.93 6.62 0.97
CA PRO A 293 16.12 5.54 0.01
C PRO A 293 17.58 5.39 -0.45
N GLY A 294 18.12 4.17 -0.39
CA GLY A 294 19.48 3.86 -0.76
C GLY A 294 20.55 4.15 0.31
N SER A 295 20.22 4.86 1.40
CA SER A 295 21.22 5.23 2.42
C SER A 295 21.52 4.14 3.44
N THR A 296 20.69 3.11 3.54
CA THR A 296 20.84 2.05 4.55
C THR A 296 20.55 0.68 3.97
N THR A 297 21.40 -0.31 4.26
CA THR A 297 21.11 -1.71 3.92
C THR A 297 19.90 -2.23 4.68
N TRP A 298 19.18 -3.19 4.11
CA TRP A 298 18.07 -3.89 4.72
C TRP A 298 18.50 -5.09 5.57
N LYS A 299 19.76 -5.52 5.46
CA LYS A 299 20.38 -6.52 6.34
C LYS A 299 20.65 -5.98 7.74
N PHE A 300 20.82 -6.87 8.71
CA PHE A 300 21.16 -6.56 10.12
C PHE A 300 20.14 -5.69 10.84
N LYS A 301 18.86 -5.95 10.64
CA LYS A 301 17.76 -5.22 11.28
C LYS A 301 17.12 -6.06 12.38
N ASN A 302 16.96 -5.47 13.56
CA ASN A 302 16.19 -6.05 14.65
C ASN A 302 14.72 -5.67 14.49
N LEU A 303 13.82 -6.67 14.54
CA LEU A 303 12.38 -6.50 14.42
C LEU A 303 11.72 -6.59 15.78
N ALA A 304 11.27 -5.47 16.33
CA ALA A 304 10.63 -5.44 17.62
C ALA A 304 9.32 -6.24 17.63
N GLY A 305 9.19 -7.15 18.58
CA GLY A 305 7.99 -7.95 18.78
C GLY A 305 7.80 -9.11 17.79
N ILE A 306 8.87 -9.53 17.11
CA ILE A 306 8.92 -10.73 16.25
C ILE A 306 9.84 -11.76 16.92
N THR A 307 9.41 -13.01 16.93
CA THR A 307 10.21 -14.13 17.38
C THR A 307 11.17 -14.53 16.25
N ALA A 308 12.47 -14.57 16.55
CA ALA A 308 13.47 -15.03 15.57
C ALA A 308 13.36 -16.53 15.36
N ASP A 309 13.56 -16.95 14.12
CA ASP A 309 13.61 -18.37 13.75
C ASP A 309 14.93 -19.01 14.21
N ASP A 310 14.91 -20.33 14.47
CA ASP A 310 16.07 -21.16 14.78
C ASP A 310 16.31 -22.13 13.61
N LEU A 311 16.89 -21.58 12.54
CA LEU A 311 17.13 -22.32 11.29
C LEU A 311 18.47 -23.06 11.34
N THR A 312 18.49 -24.26 10.83
CA THR A 312 19.74 -25.00 10.59
C THR A 312 20.50 -24.38 9.42
N THR A 313 21.81 -24.65 9.35
CA THR A 313 22.67 -24.18 8.24
C THR A 313 22.14 -24.64 6.85
N ALA A 314 21.51 -25.81 6.77
CA ALA A 314 20.93 -26.31 5.54
C ALA A 314 19.67 -25.50 5.14
N GLU A 315 18.78 -25.25 6.09
CA GLU A 315 17.56 -24.45 5.88
C GLU A 315 17.90 -23.01 5.47
N VAL A 316 18.87 -22.40 6.14
CA VAL A 316 19.43 -21.08 5.73
C VAL A 316 19.93 -21.14 4.29
N GLY A 317 20.67 -22.22 3.92
CA GLY A 317 21.16 -22.40 2.56
C GLY A 317 20.04 -22.48 1.52
N TYR A 318 18.92 -23.12 1.84
CA TYR A 318 17.76 -23.19 0.95
C TYR A 318 17.07 -21.83 0.78
N VAL A 319 16.84 -21.09 1.87
CA VAL A 319 16.24 -19.75 1.78
C VAL A 319 17.11 -18.80 0.96
N LEU A 320 18.42 -18.79 1.22
CA LEU A 320 19.36 -17.95 0.46
C LEU A 320 19.48 -18.37 -1.02
N GLY A 321 19.41 -19.67 -1.30
CA GLY A 321 19.45 -20.17 -2.67
C GLY A 321 18.25 -19.77 -3.53
N LYS A 322 17.16 -19.37 -2.88
CA LYS A 322 15.92 -18.89 -3.51
C LYS A 322 15.80 -17.35 -3.48
N ASP A 323 16.85 -16.62 -3.08
CA ASP A 323 16.84 -15.18 -2.87
C ASP A 323 15.75 -14.71 -1.85
N GLY A 324 15.43 -15.58 -0.90
CA GLY A 324 14.53 -15.29 0.22
C GLY A 324 15.24 -14.56 1.35
N ASN A 325 14.46 -13.91 2.21
CA ASN A 325 14.95 -13.28 3.43
C ASN A 325 14.43 -14.02 4.66
N TYR A 326 15.14 -13.91 5.77
CA TYR A 326 14.77 -14.56 7.03
C TYR A 326 15.26 -13.75 8.24
N TYR A 327 14.64 -14.00 9.40
CA TYR A 327 14.93 -13.35 10.67
C TYR A 327 15.36 -14.40 11.69
N GLU A 328 16.63 -14.35 12.13
CA GLU A 328 17.19 -15.34 13.04
C GLU A 328 17.95 -14.71 14.21
N SER A 329 18.34 -15.53 15.19
CA SER A 329 19.18 -15.12 16.32
C SER A 329 20.60 -15.64 16.14
N ILE A 330 21.56 -14.73 15.96
CA ILE A 330 22.99 -15.05 15.87
C ILE A 330 23.71 -14.48 17.09
N ALA A 331 24.39 -15.33 17.84
CA ALA A 331 25.15 -14.94 19.04
C ALA A 331 24.35 -14.11 20.05
N GLY A 332 23.05 -14.39 20.18
CA GLY A 332 22.12 -13.69 21.07
C GLY A 332 21.58 -12.37 20.52
N LEU A 333 21.86 -12.02 19.28
CA LEU A 333 21.28 -10.88 18.56
C LEU A 333 20.29 -11.38 17.52
N SER A 334 19.03 -11.00 17.63
CA SER A 334 17.99 -11.30 16.64
C SER A 334 18.01 -10.24 15.55
N VAL A 335 18.30 -10.64 14.31
CA VAL A 335 18.48 -9.74 13.17
C VAL A 335 18.02 -10.39 11.86
N ILE A 336 17.70 -9.56 10.86
CA ILE A 336 17.66 -10.00 9.48
C ILE A 336 19.07 -10.39 9.06
N SER A 337 19.31 -11.67 8.90
CA SER A 337 20.62 -12.21 8.55
C SER A 337 20.81 -12.45 7.07
N SER A 338 19.72 -12.52 6.30
CA SER A 338 19.74 -12.56 4.84
C SER A 338 20.34 -11.28 4.25
N GLU A 339 20.62 -11.31 2.96
CA GLU A 339 21.28 -10.19 2.28
C GLU A 339 20.40 -8.94 2.15
N GLY A 340 19.06 -9.03 2.38
CA GLY A 340 18.12 -7.92 2.18
C GLY A 340 17.87 -7.68 0.69
N VAL A 341 17.47 -8.76 -0.01
CA VAL A 341 17.28 -8.81 -1.46
C VAL A 341 15.82 -8.96 -1.85
N VAL A 342 15.51 -8.54 -3.08
CA VAL A 342 14.30 -8.93 -3.79
C VAL A 342 14.47 -10.31 -4.40
N VAL A 343 13.41 -10.94 -4.86
CA VAL A 343 13.44 -12.33 -5.37
C VAL A 343 14.23 -12.51 -6.69
N SER A 344 14.67 -11.44 -7.35
CA SER A 344 15.65 -11.51 -8.46
C SER A 344 17.11 -11.54 -7.97
N GLY A 345 17.36 -11.44 -6.67
CA GLY A 345 18.69 -11.36 -6.08
C GLY A 345 19.28 -9.95 -5.98
N GLU A 346 18.61 -8.90 -6.50
CA GLU A 346 19.07 -7.52 -6.35
C GLU A 346 18.79 -6.99 -4.94
N TYR A 347 19.61 -6.04 -4.48
CA TYR A 347 19.44 -5.45 -3.14
C TYR A 347 18.25 -4.48 -3.08
N ILE A 348 17.46 -4.56 -2.01
CA ILE A 348 16.27 -3.69 -1.79
C ILE A 348 16.67 -2.21 -1.74
N ASP A 349 17.81 -1.88 -1.14
CA ASP A 349 18.29 -0.50 -1.06
C ASP A 349 18.71 0.04 -2.45
N VAL A 350 19.21 -0.81 -3.35
CA VAL A 350 19.52 -0.44 -4.74
C VAL A 350 18.25 -0.11 -5.50
N ILE A 351 17.25 -1.00 -5.48
CA ILE A 351 15.96 -0.77 -6.16
C ILE A 351 15.29 0.51 -5.65
N ARG A 352 15.19 0.64 -4.33
CA ARG A 352 14.54 1.79 -3.70
C ARG A 352 15.28 3.10 -3.93
N GLY A 353 16.63 3.06 -3.91
CA GLY A 353 17.48 4.21 -4.17
C GLY A 353 17.41 4.68 -5.62
N ALA A 354 17.35 3.74 -6.59
CA ALA A 354 17.20 4.03 -8.00
C ALA A 354 15.83 4.64 -8.31
N ASP A 355 14.76 4.09 -7.75
CA ASP A 355 13.40 4.61 -7.91
C ASP A 355 13.27 6.05 -7.42
N GLU A 356 13.80 6.35 -6.22
CA GLU A 356 13.75 7.71 -5.68
C GLU A 356 14.60 8.67 -6.50
N LEU A 357 15.78 8.25 -6.94
CA LEU A 357 16.63 9.08 -7.81
C LEU A 357 15.91 9.43 -9.12
N GLN A 358 15.24 8.47 -9.75
CA GLN A 358 14.46 8.68 -10.97
C GLN A 358 13.35 9.71 -10.76
N VAL A 359 12.54 9.56 -9.73
CA VAL A 359 11.43 10.47 -9.44
C VAL A 359 11.95 11.86 -9.08
N ALA A 360 12.99 11.93 -8.26
CA ALA A 360 13.56 13.20 -7.83
C ALA A 360 14.24 13.98 -8.97
N LEU A 361 14.91 13.30 -9.90
CA LEU A 361 15.44 13.94 -11.11
C LEU A 361 14.33 14.51 -11.99
N ALA A 362 13.25 13.77 -12.18
CA ALA A 362 12.12 14.24 -12.96
C ALA A 362 11.46 15.47 -12.33
N GLU A 363 11.24 15.46 -11.01
CA GLU A 363 10.67 16.60 -10.26
C GLU A 363 11.59 17.83 -10.34
N ASP A 364 12.91 17.66 -10.19
CA ASP A 364 13.88 18.76 -10.25
C ASP A 364 13.90 19.40 -11.63
N ILE A 365 13.98 18.59 -12.70
CA ILE A 365 14.02 19.11 -14.08
C ILE A 365 12.68 19.75 -14.44
N TYR A 366 11.54 19.12 -14.07
CA TYR A 366 10.23 19.72 -14.27
C TYR A 366 10.09 21.07 -13.56
N THR A 367 10.49 21.14 -12.30
CA THR A 367 10.48 22.37 -11.51
C THR A 367 11.35 23.46 -12.14
N LEU A 368 12.53 23.06 -12.67
CA LEU A 368 13.43 23.95 -13.38
C LEU A 368 12.77 24.54 -14.65
N LEU A 369 12.12 23.68 -15.46
CA LEU A 369 11.43 24.07 -16.69
C LEU A 369 10.24 25.02 -16.43
N VAL A 370 9.48 24.74 -15.34
CA VAL A 370 8.29 25.55 -14.98
C VAL A 370 8.69 26.93 -14.42
N ASN A 371 9.76 27.01 -13.64
CA ASN A 371 10.17 28.25 -12.99
C ASN A 371 11.01 29.17 -13.91
N ALA A 372 11.54 28.66 -15.01
CA ALA A 372 12.26 29.45 -16.00
C ALA A 372 11.28 30.04 -17.03
N GLU A 373 11.40 31.34 -17.36
CA GLU A 373 10.65 31.90 -18.49
C GLU A 373 10.97 31.16 -19.80
N LYS A 374 12.23 30.77 -19.97
CA LYS A 374 12.72 30.01 -21.10
C LYS A 374 14.11 29.45 -20.81
N ILE A 375 14.32 28.17 -21.09
CA ILE A 375 15.65 27.57 -21.20
C ILE A 375 15.97 27.48 -22.70
N PRO A 376 16.90 28.31 -23.23
CA PRO A 376 17.17 28.35 -24.66
C PRO A 376 18.00 27.13 -25.08
N PHE A 377 17.89 26.72 -26.35
CA PHE A 377 18.81 25.78 -26.98
C PHE A 377 20.13 26.44 -27.25
N THR A 378 20.96 26.54 -26.26
CA THR A 378 22.33 27.06 -26.26
C THR A 378 23.18 26.21 -25.32
N THR A 379 24.50 26.26 -25.46
CA THR A 379 25.41 25.60 -24.51
C THR A 379 25.10 25.97 -23.05
N ALA A 380 24.76 27.21 -22.77
CA ALA A 380 24.38 27.66 -21.45
C ALA A 380 23.06 27.02 -20.97
N GLY A 381 22.06 26.91 -21.86
CA GLY A 381 20.76 26.28 -21.49
C GLY A 381 20.89 24.77 -21.27
N ILE A 382 21.68 24.06 -22.07
CA ILE A 382 22.02 22.65 -21.86
C ILE A 382 22.78 22.47 -20.54
N GLY A 383 23.73 23.36 -20.23
CA GLY A 383 24.47 23.35 -18.96
C GLY A 383 23.58 23.56 -17.72
N VAL A 384 22.45 24.25 -17.84
CA VAL A 384 21.49 24.37 -16.73
C VAL A 384 20.87 23.01 -16.42
N ILE A 385 20.48 22.23 -17.42
CA ILE A 385 19.95 20.86 -17.23
C ILE A 385 21.03 19.94 -16.65
N GLU A 386 22.26 19.99 -17.19
CA GLU A 386 23.40 19.23 -16.66
C GLU A 386 23.65 19.53 -15.16
N ASN A 387 23.65 20.80 -14.79
CA ASN A 387 23.84 21.18 -13.38
C ASN A 387 22.73 20.68 -12.45
N ALA A 388 21.46 20.63 -12.90
CA ALA A 388 20.38 20.06 -12.13
C ALA A 388 20.60 18.56 -11.87
N ILE A 389 21.03 17.80 -12.89
CA ILE A 389 21.37 16.38 -12.75
C ILE A 389 22.54 16.22 -11.77
N ARG A 390 23.63 16.96 -11.95
CA ARG A 390 24.80 16.91 -11.06
C ARG A 390 24.42 17.22 -9.62
N TYR A 391 23.57 18.20 -9.38
CA TYR A 391 23.11 18.57 -8.05
C TYR A 391 22.30 17.44 -7.38
N ARG A 392 21.36 16.81 -8.11
CA ARG A 392 20.57 15.69 -7.57
C ARG A 392 21.44 14.47 -7.25
N VAL A 393 22.33 14.10 -8.17
CA VAL A 393 23.23 12.96 -7.96
C VAL A 393 24.23 13.24 -6.82
N GLN A 394 24.70 14.49 -6.67
CA GLN A 394 25.55 14.86 -5.53
C GLN A 394 24.83 14.61 -4.19
N LYS A 395 23.55 14.93 -4.06
CA LYS A 395 22.76 14.56 -2.85
C LYS A 395 22.79 13.06 -2.59
N LYS A 396 22.72 12.22 -3.61
CA LYS A 396 22.81 10.75 -3.46
C LYS A 396 24.22 10.28 -3.08
N ILE A 397 25.24 11.02 -3.45
CA ILE A 397 26.63 10.81 -2.98
C ILE A 397 26.71 11.16 -1.48
N ASP A 398 26.14 12.28 -1.08
CA ASP A 398 26.14 12.76 0.30
C ASP A 398 25.32 11.82 1.22
N ASP A 399 24.23 11.22 0.70
CA ASP A 399 23.43 10.19 1.36
C ASP A 399 24.16 8.83 1.45
N GLY A 400 25.29 8.63 0.77
CA GLY A 400 26.07 7.40 0.74
C GLY A 400 25.55 6.33 -0.21
N PHE A 401 24.57 6.62 -1.06
CA PHE A 401 24.06 5.68 -2.06
C PHE A 401 24.99 5.53 -3.26
N ILE A 402 25.57 6.63 -3.72
CA ILE A 402 26.50 6.68 -4.85
C ILE A 402 27.92 6.95 -4.35
N ALA A 403 28.90 6.28 -4.92
CA ALA A 403 30.30 6.45 -4.61
C ALA A 403 30.84 7.81 -5.07
N ALA A 404 31.58 8.48 -4.21
CA ALA A 404 32.19 9.78 -4.54
C ALA A 404 33.13 9.68 -5.76
N ASN A 405 33.17 10.74 -6.56
CA ASN A 405 34.04 10.87 -7.74
C ASN A 405 33.78 9.86 -8.87
N THR A 406 32.60 9.24 -8.93
CA THR A 406 32.25 8.30 -10.00
C THR A 406 31.23 8.86 -10.99
N LEU A 407 30.63 10.02 -10.70
CA LEU A 407 29.62 10.64 -11.56
C LEU A 407 30.23 11.18 -12.84
N VAL A 408 29.73 10.70 -13.97
CA VAL A 408 29.95 11.24 -15.30
C VAL A 408 28.58 11.67 -15.84
N VAL A 409 28.46 12.93 -16.24
CA VAL A 409 27.26 13.44 -16.95
C VAL A 409 27.72 13.83 -18.34
N THR A 410 27.05 13.32 -19.36
CA THR A 410 27.32 13.63 -20.77
C THR A 410 26.11 14.35 -21.35
N VAL A 411 26.35 15.50 -21.94
CA VAL A 411 25.34 16.29 -22.64
C VAL A 411 25.76 16.48 -24.09
N PRO A 412 24.83 16.60 -25.04
CA PRO A 412 25.17 16.86 -26.44
C PRO A 412 25.78 18.24 -26.60
N ASP A 413 26.75 18.38 -27.52
CA ASP A 413 27.16 19.70 -27.98
C ASP A 413 26.02 20.36 -28.76
N ILE A 414 25.87 21.67 -28.61
CA ILE A 414 24.80 22.41 -29.31
C ILE A 414 24.90 22.29 -30.82
N ASP A 415 26.13 22.13 -31.36
CA ASP A 415 26.36 21.98 -32.79
C ASP A 415 25.98 20.58 -33.30
N ASP A 416 25.95 19.58 -32.43
CA ASP A 416 25.57 18.21 -32.73
C ASP A 416 24.04 17.96 -32.57
N VAL A 417 23.27 18.88 -31.97
CA VAL A 417 21.82 18.73 -31.83
C VAL A 417 21.14 19.02 -33.16
N ASP A 418 20.34 18.10 -33.64
CA ASP A 418 19.63 18.20 -34.91
C ASP A 418 18.69 19.42 -34.99
N ALA A 419 18.54 19.99 -36.18
CA ALA A 419 17.63 21.10 -36.44
C ALA A 419 16.15 20.69 -36.14
N ASP A 420 15.80 19.44 -36.41
CA ASP A 420 14.46 18.90 -36.18
C ASP A 420 14.17 18.77 -34.67
N GLU A 421 15.15 18.35 -33.86
CA GLU A 421 15.03 18.33 -32.40
C GLU A 421 14.83 19.73 -31.82
N LYS A 422 15.63 20.69 -32.33
CA LYS A 422 15.47 22.11 -31.95
C LYS A 422 14.09 22.66 -32.36
N ALA A 423 13.56 22.24 -33.52
CA ALA A 423 12.27 22.70 -34.03
C ALA A 423 11.12 22.18 -33.16
N VAL A 424 11.18 20.90 -32.69
CA VAL A 424 10.19 20.30 -31.77
C VAL A 424 10.48 20.58 -30.29
N ARG A 425 11.54 21.35 -29.99
CA ARG A 425 11.96 21.76 -28.65
C ARG A 425 12.29 20.57 -27.73
N TRP A 426 12.87 19.53 -28.26
CA TRP A 426 13.26 18.32 -27.55
C TRP A 426 14.78 18.18 -27.44
N LEU A 427 15.31 18.24 -26.20
CA LEU A 427 16.72 17.95 -25.93
C LEU A 427 16.88 16.46 -25.67
N ASN A 428 17.53 15.75 -26.56
CA ASN A 428 17.86 14.34 -26.47
C ASN A 428 19.33 14.12 -26.14
N GLY A 429 19.75 12.89 -25.81
CA GLY A 429 21.14 12.52 -25.65
C GLY A 429 21.81 12.94 -24.33
N VAL A 430 21.04 13.44 -23.36
CA VAL A 430 21.55 13.68 -22.01
C VAL A 430 21.62 12.36 -21.24
N THR A 431 22.81 11.97 -20.78
CA THR A 431 23.04 10.73 -20.04
C THR A 431 23.89 10.98 -18.80
N PHE A 432 23.75 10.13 -17.79
CA PHE A 432 24.70 10.07 -16.68
C PHE A 432 25.03 8.63 -16.30
N SER A 433 26.22 8.44 -15.72
CA SER A 433 26.64 7.18 -15.12
C SER A 433 27.32 7.44 -13.78
N ALA A 434 27.12 6.54 -12.84
CA ALA A 434 27.73 6.60 -11.51
C ALA A 434 27.83 5.18 -10.92
N THR A 435 28.77 4.98 -9.99
CA THR A 435 28.95 3.70 -9.30
C THR A 435 28.25 3.75 -7.94
N LEU A 436 27.52 2.70 -7.57
CA LEU A 436 26.91 2.58 -6.25
C LEU A 436 27.98 2.37 -5.18
N SER A 437 27.76 2.91 -3.98
CA SER A 437 28.68 2.71 -2.83
C SER A 437 28.63 1.28 -2.30
N GLY A 438 27.45 0.64 -2.34
CA GLY A 438 27.20 -0.65 -1.73
C GLY A 438 27.35 -0.67 -0.20
N ALA A 439 27.03 -1.81 0.41
CA ALA A 439 27.21 -2.03 1.83
C ALA A 439 28.14 -3.22 2.08
N ILE A 440 28.96 -3.16 3.14
CA ILE A 440 29.80 -4.29 3.54
C ILE A 440 28.96 -5.26 4.37
N HIS A 441 28.64 -6.43 3.81
CA HIS A 441 27.87 -7.48 4.48
C HIS A 441 28.74 -8.59 5.06
N LYS A 442 30.00 -8.76 4.60
CA LYS A 442 30.91 -9.81 5.04
C LYS A 442 32.33 -9.28 5.14
N VAL A 443 33.02 -9.62 6.22
CA VAL A 443 34.42 -9.27 6.42
C VAL A 443 35.23 -10.54 6.75
N THR A 444 36.37 -10.72 6.09
CA THR A 444 37.33 -11.79 6.41
C THR A 444 38.58 -11.13 6.98
N ILE A 445 38.98 -11.53 8.19
CA ILE A 445 40.18 -11.02 8.84
C ILE A 445 41.13 -12.20 9.06
N THR A 446 42.36 -12.09 8.56
CA THR A 446 43.44 -13.05 8.83
C THR A 446 44.50 -12.41 9.69
N GLY A 447 44.71 -12.93 10.87
CA GLY A 447 45.74 -12.48 11.81
C GLY A 447 46.78 -13.57 12.11
N LYS A 448 48.05 -13.19 12.25
CA LYS A 448 49.12 -14.09 12.71
C LYS A 448 49.75 -13.50 13.95
N LEU A 449 49.71 -14.23 15.06
CA LEU A 449 50.43 -13.89 16.27
C LEU A 449 51.78 -14.63 16.26
N GLN A 450 52.87 -13.90 16.52
CA GLN A 450 54.20 -14.45 16.70
C GLN A 450 54.65 -14.17 18.10
N VAL A 451 55.31 -15.17 18.77
CA VAL A 451 55.95 -15.06 20.07
C VAL A 451 57.42 -14.68 19.88
#